data_44051330763d1f2ebe4890ec5336e819
#
_entry.id   44051330763d1f2ebe4890ec5336e819
#
_cell.length_a   1.000
_cell.length_b   1.000
_cell.length_c   1.000
_cell.angle_alpha   90.00
_cell.angle_beta   90.00
_cell.angle_gamma   90.00
#
_symmetry.space_group_name_H-M   'P 1'
#
loop_
_entity.id
_entity.type
_entity.pdbx_description
1 polymer ?
#
loop_
_entity_poly.entity_id
_entity_poly.type
_entity_poly.pdbx_seq_one_letter_code
_entity_poly.pdbx_strand_id
1 'polypeptide(L)'
;MKKYSGYIYIAIGAIFIFAAAFLVRHNFNESAEAGEASDDLLVGVVEQMPGRVVEYDESGDMPVVDVDGRSFIGTVEIPSLGLLLPIQSEWAPENAKVSVCRYKGSVYDNNLIVAGHNYVEHFGNLKNLHTADEVIVTDMNGKSFYFEVTDIETLGSYDIEEMEAGEWDLTLFTCTIGGANRVTVRCESTGKTSETGEVPDVIEAAEKSKHIRKK
;
A
#
# COMPACT_ATOMS: atom_id res chain seq x y z
N MET A 1 41.10 10.29 39.00
CA MET A 1 39.68 10.25 38.49
C MET A 1 39.51 10.49 36.98
N LYS A 2 40.45 11.09 36.24
CA LYS A 2 40.31 11.35 34.77
C LYS A 2 40.49 10.13 33.86
N LYS A 3 41.00 9.01 34.33
CA LYS A 3 41.36 7.83 33.50
C LYS A 3 40.15 6.95 33.11
N TYR A 4 39.04 7.03 33.84
CA TYR A 4 37.84 6.22 33.60
C TYR A 4 36.76 6.92 32.74
N SER A 5 36.87 8.25 32.57
CA SER A 5 35.90 9.04 31.81
C SER A 5 35.82 8.59 30.34
N GLY A 6 36.95 8.28 29.71
CA GLY A 6 36.98 7.84 28.31
C GLY A 6 36.27 6.50 28.08
N TYR A 7 36.45 5.54 29.00
CA TYR A 7 35.76 4.25 28.89
C TYR A 7 34.24 4.34 29.05
N ILE A 8 33.77 5.28 29.89
CA ILE A 8 32.33 5.54 30.06
C ILE A 8 31.72 6.07 28.76
N TYR A 9 32.36 7.01 28.08
CA TYR A 9 31.87 7.53 26.80
C TYR A 9 31.89 6.46 25.72
N ILE A 10 32.88 5.59 25.65
CA ILE A 10 32.93 4.45 24.72
C ILE A 10 31.79 3.48 25.02
N ALA A 11 31.55 3.15 26.30
CA ALA A 11 30.47 2.26 26.69
C ALA A 11 29.09 2.85 26.31
N ILE A 12 28.86 4.13 26.57
CA ILE A 12 27.61 4.82 26.16
C ILE A 12 27.48 4.81 24.65
N GLY A 13 28.53 5.14 23.90
CA GLY A 13 28.50 5.09 22.43
C GLY A 13 28.19 3.70 21.90
N ALA A 14 28.76 2.66 22.47
CA ALA A 14 28.44 1.26 22.11
C ALA A 14 26.97 0.93 22.37
N ILE A 15 26.41 1.33 23.52
CA ILE A 15 24.98 1.12 23.83
C ILE A 15 24.09 1.78 22.78
N PHE A 16 24.39 3.03 22.38
CA PHE A 16 23.61 3.70 21.33
C PHE A 16 23.70 2.99 19.97
N ILE A 17 24.87 2.48 19.60
CA ILE A 17 25.03 1.72 18.35
C ILE A 17 24.22 0.42 18.40
N PHE A 18 24.29 -0.32 19.52
CA PHE A 18 23.48 -1.54 19.68
C PHE A 18 21.99 -1.25 19.69
N ALA A 19 21.54 -0.18 20.36
CA ALA A 19 20.12 0.22 20.35
C ALA A 19 19.67 0.61 18.94
N ALA A 20 20.46 1.37 18.19
CA ALA A 20 20.16 1.73 16.81
C ALA A 20 20.09 0.49 15.91
N ALA A 21 21.06 -0.42 16.00
CA ALA A 21 21.06 -1.67 15.24
C ALA A 21 19.84 -2.55 15.58
N PHE A 22 19.45 -2.61 16.84
CA PHE A 22 18.26 -3.34 17.30
C PHE A 22 16.98 -2.73 16.69
N LEU A 23 16.83 -1.40 16.74
CA LEU A 23 15.67 -0.70 16.18
C LEU A 23 15.57 -0.89 14.66
N VAL A 24 16.69 -0.79 13.94
CA VAL A 24 16.74 -1.05 12.49
C VAL A 24 16.30 -2.49 12.20
N ARG A 25 16.87 -3.46 12.91
CA ARG A 25 16.48 -4.88 12.72
C ARG A 25 15.00 -5.12 13.04
N HIS A 26 14.49 -4.51 14.12
CA HIS A 26 13.08 -4.63 14.49
C HIS A 26 12.17 -4.09 13.39
N ASN A 27 12.47 -2.90 12.87
CA ASN A 27 11.70 -2.30 11.77
C ASN A 27 11.72 -3.14 10.48
N PHE A 28 12.87 -3.76 10.15
CA PHE A 28 12.94 -4.67 9.01
C PHE A 28 12.11 -5.94 9.23
N ASN A 29 12.12 -6.50 10.43
CA ASN A 29 11.32 -7.67 10.75
C ASN A 29 9.82 -7.36 10.67
N GLU A 30 9.37 -6.22 11.22
CA GLU A 30 7.96 -5.79 11.11
C GLU A 30 7.52 -5.61 9.64
N SER A 31 8.38 -5.03 8.80
CA SER A 31 8.10 -4.90 7.36
C SER A 31 7.97 -6.26 6.68
N ALA A 32 8.86 -7.21 6.98
CA ALA A 32 8.81 -8.55 6.40
C ALA A 32 7.57 -9.32 6.86
N GLU A 33 7.23 -9.27 8.16
CA GLU A 33 6.01 -9.88 8.70
C GLU A 33 4.74 -9.31 8.07
N ALA A 34 4.70 -7.99 7.86
CA ALA A 34 3.60 -7.32 7.18
C ALA A 34 3.48 -7.78 5.71
N GLY A 35 4.62 -7.94 5.02
CA GLY A 35 4.65 -8.47 3.66
C GLY A 35 4.14 -9.89 3.56
N GLU A 36 4.57 -10.79 4.45
CA GLU A 36 4.08 -12.18 4.49
C GLU A 36 2.58 -12.22 4.76
N ALA A 37 2.08 -11.45 5.73
CA ALA A 37 0.67 -11.39 6.05
C ALA A 37 -0.16 -10.85 4.88
N SER A 38 0.35 -9.84 4.18
CA SER A 38 -0.29 -9.28 2.98
C SER A 38 -0.35 -10.29 1.83
N ASP A 39 0.74 -11.04 1.59
CA ASP A 39 0.82 -12.06 0.56
C ASP A 39 -0.15 -13.22 0.80
N ASP A 40 -0.30 -13.65 2.06
CA ASP A 40 -1.24 -14.72 2.41
C ASP A 40 -2.70 -14.28 2.19
N LEU A 41 -3.03 -13.05 2.57
CA LEU A 41 -4.35 -12.47 2.31
C LEU A 41 -4.61 -12.21 0.84
N LEU A 42 -3.60 -11.79 0.07
CA LEU A 42 -3.71 -11.53 -1.35
C LEU A 42 -4.22 -12.77 -2.10
N VAL A 43 -3.70 -13.95 -1.79
CA VAL A 43 -4.18 -15.20 -2.40
C VAL A 43 -5.66 -15.41 -2.11
N GLY A 44 -6.07 -15.28 -0.86
CA GLY A 44 -7.48 -15.44 -0.49
C GLY A 44 -8.39 -14.41 -1.14
N VAL A 45 -7.94 -13.16 -1.30
CA VAL A 45 -8.69 -12.09 -1.98
C VAL A 45 -8.85 -12.41 -3.47
N VAL A 46 -7.77 -12.81 -4.14
CA VAL A 46 -7.79 -13.15 -5.58
C VAL A 46 -8.64 -14.39 -5.86
N GLU A 47 -8.62 -15.39 -5.00
CA GLU A 47 -9.47 -16.59 -5.12
C GLU A 47 -10.98 -16.27 -5.02
N GLN A 48 -11.34 -15.17 -4.35
CA GLN A 48 -12.73 -14.72 -4.24
C GLN A 48 -13.17 -13.86 -5.44
N MET A 49 -12.22 -13.35 -6.24
CA MET A 49 -12.57 -12.61 -7.46
C MET A 49 -13.16 -13.57 -8.50
N PRO A 50 -14.20 -13.17 -9.24
CA PRO A 50 -14.72 -13.98 -10.33
C PRO A 50 -13.66 -14.12 -11.42
N GLY A 51 -13.56 -15.30 -12.05
CA GLY A 51 -12.61 -15.56 -13.14
C GLY A 51 -12.86 -14.72 -14.42
N ARG A 52 -13.81 -13.83 -14.38
CA ARG A 52 -14.11 -12.82 -15.42
C ARG A 52 -14.91 -11.69 -14.80
N VAL A 53 -14.78 -10.49 -15.35
CA VAL A 53 -15.54 -9.31 -14.92
C VAL A 53 -17.04 -9.61 -14.98
N VAL A 54 -17.74 -9.36 -13.90
CA VAL A 54 -19.19 -9.48 -13.79
C VAL A 54 -19.79 -8.11 -14.05
N GLU A 55 -20.79 -8.04 -14.93
CA GLU A 55 -21.53 -6.79 -15.17
C GLU A 55 -22.33 -6.44 -13.91
N TYR A 56 -22.14 -5.21 -13.40
CA TYR A 56 -22.78 -4.72 -12.19
C TYR A 56 -23.00 -3.20 -12.25
N ASP A 57 -23.83 -2.70 -11.33
CA ASP A 57 -24.11 -1.28 -11.20
C ASP A 57 -23.00 -0.57 -10.42
N GLU A 58 -22.23 0.29 -11.11
CA GLU A 58 -21.15 1.10 -10.52
C GLU A 58 -21.68 2.35 -9.77
N SER A 59 -23.01 2.53 -9.67
CA SER A 59 -23.61 3.65 -8.94
C SER A 59 -23.58 3.49 -7.42
N GLY A 60 -23.11 2.32 -6.94
CA GLY A 60 -23.04 1.98 -5.52
C GLY A 60 -21.61 2.01 -4.95
N ASP A 61 -21.50 1.55 -3.72
CA ASP A 61 -20.20 1.33 -3.07
C ASP A 61 -19.43 0.19 -3.76
N MET A 62 -18.10 0.25 -3.66
CA MET A 62 -17.24 -0.87 -4.09
C MET A 62 -17.64 -2.16 -3.38
N PRO A 63 -17.70 -3.30 -4.09
CA PRO A 63 -18.04 -4.58 -3.48
C PRO A 63 -17.01 -4.97 -2.42
N VAL A 64 -17.50 -5.58 -1.33
CA VAL A 64 -16.69 -5.99 -0.19
C VAL A 64 -16.77 -7.49 -0.04
N VAL A 65 -15.63 -8.15 0.16
CA VAL A 65 -15.53 -9.59 0.44
C VAL A 65 -14.73 -9.80 1.71
N ASP A 66 -15.15 -10.77 2.53
CA ASP A 66 -14.46 -11.15 3.76
C ASP A 66 -13.51 -12.33 3.50
N VAL A 67 -12.25 -12.14 3.85
CA VAL A 67 -11.21 -13.16 3.83
C VAL A 67 -10.54 -13.21 5.20
N ASP A 68 -10.56 -14.35 5.84
CA ASP A 68 -9.97 -14.59 7.18
C ASP A 68 -10.38 -13.55 8.25
N GLY A 69 -11.66 -13.11 8.20
CA GLY A 69 -12.24 -12.16 9.15
C GLY A 69 -11.82 -10.70 8.90
N ARG A 70 -11.32 -10.39 7.71
CA ARG A 70 -11.01 -9.04 7.24
C ARG A 70 -11.76 -8.76 5.95
N SER A 71 -12.20 -7.52 5.79
CA SER A 71 -13.00 -7.09 4.64
C SER A 71 -12.12 -6.38 3.61
N PHE A 72 -12.23 -6.78 2.34
CA PHE A 72 -11.45 -6.25 1.22
C PHE A 72 -12.34 -5.71 0.12
N ILE A 73 -11.86 -4.67 -0.58
CA ILE A 73 -12.54 -4.03 -1.72
C ILE A 73 -11.86 -4.33 -3.07
N GLY A 74 -10.70 -4.98 -3.06
CA GLY A 74 -9.92 -5.27 -4.25
C GLY A 74 -8.43 -5.31 -3.99
N THR A 75 -7.66 -5.05 -5.05
CA THR A 75 -6.19 -4.98 -5.02
C THR A 75 -5.67 -3.70 -5.64
N VAL A 76 -4.47 -3.28 -5.26
CA VAL A 76 -3.69 -2.24 -5.94
C VAL A 76 -2.38 -2.83 -6.44
N GLU A 77 -2.09 -2.62 -7.72
CA GLU A 77 -0.84 -3.01 -8.36
C GLU A 77 -0.07 -1.76 -8.80
N ILE A 78 1.23 -1.74 -8.56
CA ILE A 78 2.16 -0.70 -9.01
C ILE A 78 3.33 -1.41 -9.69
N PRO A 79 3.27 -1.64 -11.01
CA PRO A 79 4.24 -2.45 -11.74
C PRO A 79 5.67 -1.95 -11.63
N SER A 80 5.89 -0.64 -11.65
CA SER A 80 7.23 -0.03 -11.53
C SER A 80 7.91 -0.27 -10.19
N LEU A 81 7.11 -0.56 -9.13
CA LEU A 81 7.62 -0.96 -7.81
C LEU A 81 7.58 -2.47 -7.58
N GLY A 82 7.02 -3.26 -8.51
CA GLY A 82 6.77 -4.69 -8.35
C GLY A 82 5.84 -4.98 -7.18
N LEU A 83 4.87 -4.10 -6.92
CA LEU A 83 3.99 -4.15 -5.78
C LEU A 83 2.58 -4.56 -6.19
N LEU A 84 2.02 -5.57 -5.52
CA LEU A 84 0.63 -5.97 -5.61
C LEU A 84 0.13 -6.25 -4.19
N LEU A 85 -0.89 -5.52 -3.75
CA LEU A 85 -1.40 -5.57 -2.37
C LEU A 85 -2.93 -5.63 -2.35
N PRO A 86 -3.54 -6.41 -1.44
CA PRO A 86 -4.97 -6.35 -1.22
C PRO A 86 -5.33 -5.05 -0.47
N ILE A 87 -6.44 -4.43 -0.85
CA ILE A 87 -6.95 -3.20 -0.23
C ILE A 87 -8.04 -3.57 0.76
N GLN A 88 -7.81 -3.35 2.05
CA GLN A 88 -8.83 -3.52 3.08
C GLN A 88 -9.91 -2.43 2.96
N SER A 89 -11.15 -2.78 3.28
CA SER A 89 -12.32 -1.91 3.10
C SER A 89 -12.31 -0.66 3.95
N GLU A 90 -11.62 -0.68 5.09
CA GLU A 90 -11.56 0.44 6.03
C GLU A 90 -10.17 0.59 6.63
N TRP A 91 -9.78 1.84 6.83
CA TRP A 91 -8.54 2.15 7.54
C TRP A 91 -8.72 1.98 9.05
N ALA A 92 -7.84 1.17 9.63
CA ALA A 92 -7.65 1.05 11.07
C ALA A 92 -6.17 0.76 11.35
N PRO A 93 -5.61 1.14 12.52
CA PRO A 93 -4.19 0.89 12.83
C PRO A 93 -3.79 -0.58 12.74
N GLU A 94 -4.65 -1.50 13.16
CA GLU A 94 -4.45 -2.95 13.08
C GLU A 94 -4.56 -3.49 11.65
N ASN A 95 -5.41 -2.89 10.82
CA ASN A 95 -5.56 -3.25 9.41
C ASN A 95 -4.34 -2.81 8.62
N ALA A 96 -3.91 -1.57 8.80
CA ALA A 96 -2.77 -0.99 8.10
C ALA A 96 -1.44 -1.72 8.36
N LYS A 97 -1.30 -2.45 9.49
CA LYS A 97 -0.14 -3.31 9.76
C LYS A 97 -0.06 -4.53 8.85
N VAL A 98 -1.19 -4.95 8.30
CA VAL A 98 -1.29 -6.20 7.53
C VAL A 98 -1.27 -5.91 6.03
N SER A 99 -1.97 -4.86 5.58
CA SER A 99 -1.98 -4.43 4.18
C SER A 99 -2.43 -2.97 4.07
N VAL A 100 -2.55 -2.47 2.84
CA VAL A 100 -3.08 -1.14 2.58
C VAL A 100 -4.58 -1.09 2.79
N CYS A 101 -5.13 0.08 3.07
CA CYS A 101 -6.52 0.26 3.44
C CYS A 101 -7.16 1.40 2.66
N ARG A 102 -8.43 1.26 2.31
CA ARG A 102 -9.24 2.38 1.87
C ARG A 102 -9.32 3.39 3.01
N TYR A 103 -8.84 4.60 2.76
CA TYR A 103 -8.99 5.73 3.67
C TYR A 103 -10.33 6.43 3.42
N LYS A 104 -10.68 6.65 2.12
CA LYS A 104 -11.91 7.31 1.69
C LYS A 104 -12.19 7.03 0.21
N GLY A 105 -13.44 7.22 -0.22
CA GLY A 105 -13.84 7.25 -1.61
C GLY A 105 -13.98 5.90 -2.28
N SER A 106 -14.16 5.95 -3.60
CA SER A 106 -14.41 4.79 -4.48
C SER A 106 -13.77 5.03 -5.85
N VAL A 107 -13.34 3.96 -6.52
CA VAL A 107 -12.92 4.06 -7.93
C VAL A 107 -14.06 4.45 -8.86
N TYR A 108 -15.31 4.18 -8.46
CA TYR A 108 -16.51 4.52 -9.25
C TYR A 108 -16.82 6.01 -9.23
N ASP A 109 -16.43 6.69 -8.15
CA ASP A 109 -16.61 8.14 -7.98
C ASP A 109 -15.35 8.93 -8.37
N ASN A 110 -14.30 8.26 -8.87
CA ASN A 110 -13.00 8.86 -9.20
C ASN A 110 -12.41 9.68 -8.04
N ASN A 111 -12.44 9.14 -6.83
CA ASN A 111 -11.94 9.82 -5.63
C ASN A 111 -11.38 8.86 -4.57
N LEU A 112 -10.92 7.67 -4.99
CA LEU A 112 -10.38 6.67 -4.08
C LEU A 112 -9.08 7.14 -3.43
N ILE A 113 -9.02 7.06 -2.10
CA ILE A 113 -7.80 7.33 -1.32
C ILE A 113 -7.40 6.06 -0.59
N VAL A 114 -6.18 5.58 -0.83
CA VAL A 114 -5.61 4.38 -0.21
C VAL A 114 -4.42 4.76 0.67
N ALA A 115 -4.47 4.32 1.91
CA ALA A 115 -3.42 4.52 2.91
C ALA A 115 -2.63 3.24 3.15
N GLY A 116 -1.32 3.33 3.30
CA GLY A 116 -0.47 2.22 3.70
C GLY A 116 0.63 2.64 4.66
N HIS A 117 1.18 1.70 5.42
CA HIS A 117 2.39 1.95 6.20
C HIS A 117 3.60 2.18 5.28
N ASN A 118 4.61 2.89 5.80
CA ASN A 118 5.89 3.09 5.11
C ASN A 118 6.83 1.88 5.23
N TYR A 119 6.27 0.68 5.33
CA TYR A 119 7.02 -0.56 5.16
C TYR A 119 7.46 -0.71 3.71
N VAL A 120 8.64 -1.28 3.49
CA VAL A 120 9.16 -1.54 2.13
C VAL A 120 8.20 -2.43 1.34
N GLU A 121 7.56 -3.38 2.03
CA GLU A 121 6.58 -4.33 1.47
C GLU A 121 5.18 -3.73 1.26
N HIS A 122 4.94 -2.51 1.74
CA HIS A 122 3.72 -1.74 1.50
C HIS A 122 4.04 -0.48 0.68
N PHE A 123 3.69 0.71 1.20
CA PHE A 123 3.83 1.98 0.49
C PHE A 123 5.14 2.74 0.78
N GLY A 124 6.11 2.12 1.45
CA GLY A 124 7.39 2.78 1.80
C GLY A 124 8.22 3.24 0.59
N ASN A 125 7.97 2.67 -0.57
CA ASN A 125 8.65 3.00 -1.82
C ASN A 125 7.86 3.96 -2.74
N LEU A 126 6.69 4.49 -2.33
CA LEU A 126 5.90 5.43 -3.14
C LEU A 126 6.72 6.66 -3.60
N LYS A 127 7.65 7.13 -2.77
CA LYS A 127 8.58 8.23 -3.09
C LYS A 127 9.48 7.98 -4.31
N ASN A 128 9.59 6.74 -4.78
CA ASN A 128 10.41 6.34 -5.93
C ASN A 128 9.61 6.30 -7.23
N LEU A 129 8.31 6.56 -7.18
CA LEU A 129 7.47 6.69 -8.38
C LEU A 129 7.83 7.94 -9.17
N HIS A 130 7.45 7.93 -10.43
CA HIS A 130 7.61 9.05 -11.35
C HIS A 130 6.27 9.33 -12.05
N THR A 131 6.14 10.53 -12.58
CA THR A 131 5.00 10.87 -13.44
C THR A 131 4.91 9.90 -14.61
N ALA A 132 3.69 9.49 -14.97
CA ALA A 132 3.33 8.48 -15.94
C ALA A 132 3.65 7.01 -15.53
N ASP A 133 4.06 6.76 -14.29
CA ASP A 133 4.03 5.39 -13.76
C ASP A 133 2.58 4.91 -13.66
N GLU A 134 2.35 3.65 -14.04
CA GLU A 134 1.02 3.03 -14.00
C GLU A 134 0.67 2.55 -12.59
N VAL A 135 -0.59 2.77 -12.22
CA VAL A 135 -1.23 2.20 -11.04
C VAL A 135 -2.52 1.53 -11.47
N ILE A 136 -2.75 0.31 -11.02
CA ILE A 136 -3.94 -0.47 -11.37
C ILE A 136 -4.70 -0.82 -10.09
N VAL A 137 -5.99 -0.51 -10.04
CA VAL A 137 -6.89 -0.96 -8.97
C VAL A 137 -7.86 -1.97 -9.56
N THR A 138 -7.92 -3.18 -9.01
CA THR A 138 -8.87 -4.21 -9.39
C THR A 138 -9.85 -4.41 -8.24
N ASP A 139 -11.15 -4.24 -8.51
CA ASP A 139 -12.21 -4.43 -7.52
C ASP A 139 -12.57 -5.92 -7.31
N MET A 140 -13.45 -6.19 -6.34
CA MET A 140 -13.86 -7.56 -6.04
C MET A 140 -14.79 -8.17 -7.08
N ASN A 141 -15.23 -7.43 -8.11
CA ASN A 141 -15.91 -7.96 -9.31
C ASN A 141 -14.92 -8.33 -10.42
N GLY A 142 -13.62 -8.16 -10.19
CA GLY A 142 -12.56 -8.45 -11.15
C GLY A 142 -12.35 -7.37 -12.21
N LYS A 143 -12.99 -6.18 -12.06
CA LYS A 143 -12.78 -5.07 -12.97
C LYS A 143 -11.55 -4.27 -12.57
N SER A 144 -10.63 -4.07 -13.53
CA SER A 144 -9.43 -3.27 -13.34
C SER A 144 -9.61 -1.87 -13.89
N PHE A 145 -9.15 -0.89 -13.12
CA PHE A 145 -9.14 0.54 -13.42
C PHE A 145 -7.69 0.99 -13.49
N TYR A 146 -7.31 1.68 -14.57
CA TYR A 146 -5.93 2.06 -14.86
C TYR A 146 -5.75 3.55 -14.65
N PHE A 147 -4.74 3.89 -13.89
CA PHE A 147 -4.36 5.25 -13.52
C PHE A 147 -2.91 5.52 -13.91
N GLU A 148 -2.58 6.80 -14.12
CA GLU A 148 -1.21 7.27 -14.28
C GLU A 148 -0.88 8.26 -13.16
N VAL A 149 0.32 8.14 -12.61
CA VAL A 149 0.85 9.11 -11.62
C VAL A 149 1.02 10.46 -12.30
N THR A 150 0.40 11.49 -11.75
CA THR A 150 0.47 12.86 -12.26
C THR A 150 1.30 13.77 -11.36
N ASP A 151 1.24 13.57 -10.04
CA ASP A 151 2.03 14.33 -9.09
C ASP A 151 2.46 13.51 -7.88
N ILE A 152 3.58 13.92 -7.27
CA ILE A 152 4.10 13.31 -6.04
C ILE A 152 4.50 14.44 -5.11
N GLU A 153 3.78 14.59 -4.02
CA GLU A 153 3.96 15.67 -3.08
C GLU A 153 4.19 15.17 -1.64
N THR A 154 4.54 16.09 -0.77
CA THR A 154 4.65 15.81 0.66
C THR A 154 3.73 16.73 1.43
N LEU A 155 2.68 16.17 2.01
CA LEU A 155 1.73 16.89 2.85
C LEU A 155 2.10 16.77 4.33
N GLY A 156 1.73 17.75 5.13
CA GLY A 156 1.81 17.67 6.58
C GLY A 156 0.81 16.63 7.13
N SER A 157 1.08 16.12 8.32
CA SER A 157 0.20 15.12 8.94
C SER A 157 -1.19 15.64 9.32
N TYR A 158 -1.39 16.95 9.27
CA TYR A 158 -2.66 17.63 9.58
C TYR A 158 -3.32 18.26 8.35
N ASP A 159 -2.74 18.13 7.16
CA ASP A 159 -3.25 18.70 5.92
C ASP A 159 -4.32 17.76 5.32
N ILE A 160 -5.40 17.56 6.10
CA ILE A 160 -6.48 16.61 5.75
C ILE A 160 -7.29 17.16 4.58
N GLU A 161 -7.53 18.47 4.55
CA GLU A 161 -8.30 19.11 3.47
C GLU A 161 -7.61 18.92 2.12
N GLU A 162 -6.29 19.10 2.05
CA GLU A 162 -5.49 18.87 0.85
C GLU A 162 -5.43 17.37 0.48
N MET A 163 -5.35 16.50 1.48
CA MET A 163 -5.38 15.04 1.25
C MET A 163 -6.71 14.61 0.62
N GLU A 164 -7.82 15.20 1.07
CA GLU A 164 -9.19 14.85 0.68
C GLU A 164 -9.78 15.78 -0.39
N ALA A 165 -8.99 16.65 -1.01
CA ALA A 165 -9.46 17.72 -1.91
C ALA A 165 -10.35 17.23 -3.07
N GLY A 166 -10.31 15.93 -3.40
CA GLY A 166 -11.22 15.32 -4.39
C GLY A 166 -10.94 15.76 -5.83
N GLU A 167 -9.78 16.33 -6.10
CA GLU A 167 -9.34 16.78 -7.43
C GLU A 167 -8.67 15.65 -8.22
N TRP A 168 -8.41 14.50 -7.55
CA TRP A 168 -7.66 13.38 -8.08
C TRP A 168 -8.49 12.10 -8.08
N ASP A 169 -8.44 11.34 -9.17
CA ASP A 169 -9.22 10.11 -9.33
C ASP A 169 -8.76 9.01 -8.37
N LEU A 170 -7.44 8.96 -8.09
CA LEU A 170 -6.83 8.07 -7.12
C LEU A 170 -5.71 8.78 -6.36
N THR A 171 -5.69 8.60 -5.05
CA THR A 171 -4.59 9.05 -4.19
C THR A 171 -4.03 7.89 -3.38
N LEU A 172 -2.70 7.72 -3.42
CA LEU A 172 -1.99 6.77 -2.56
C LEU A 172 -1.13 7.55 -1.57
N PHE A 173 -1.14 7.18 -0.28
CA PHE A 173 -0.27 7.87 0.66
C PHE A 173 0.31 6.96 1.74
N THR A 174 1.44 7.39 2.27
CA THR A 174 2.13 6.76 3.41
C THR A 174 2.79 7.81 4.31
N CYS A 175 3.16 7.41 5.52
CA CYS A 175 3.95 8.26 6.40
C CYS A 175 5.39 8.41 5.90
N THR A 176 5.98 9.59 6.10
CA THR A 176 7.44 9.72 6.05
C THR A 176 8.10 9.00 7.23
N ILE A 177 9.41 8.73 7.15
CA ILE A 177 10.17 8.21 8.28
C ILE A 177 10.00 9.17 9.47
N GLY A 178 9.55 8.63 10.60
CA GLY A 178 9.22 9.43 11.79
C GLY A 178 7.80 10.00 11.81
N GLY A 179 6.99 9.82 10.75
CA GLY A 179 5.54 10.09 10.75
C GLY A 179 5.12 11.57 10.69
N ALA A 180 6.09 12.51 10.55
CA ALA A 180 5.79 13.95 10.57
C ALA A 180 4.97 14.43 9.37
N ASN A 181 5.18 13.78 8.21
CA ASN A 181 4.51 14.14 6.96
C ASN A 181 3.96 12.90 6.26
N ARG A 182 3.30 13.11 5.10
CA ARG A 182 2.78 12.08 4.22
C ARG A 182 3.41 12.22 2.85
N VAL A 183 4.01 11.16 2.34
CA VAL A 183 4.30 11.03 0.90
C VAL A 183 2.99 10.71 0.23
N THR A 184 2.56 11.56 -0.68
CA THR A 184 1.27 11.50 -1.34
C THR A 184 1.48 11.43 -2.85
N VAL A 185 0.91 10.43 -3.49
CA VAL A 185 0.95 10.20 -4.93
C VAL A 185 -0.44 10.47 -5.48
N ARG A 186 -0.54 11.36 -6.45
CA ARG A 186 -1.76 11.75 -7.12
C ARG A 186 -1.82 11.10 -8.49
N CYS A 187 -2.95 10.49 -8.81
CA CYS A 187 -3.12 9.79 -10.06
C CYS A 187 -4.43 10.20 -10.74
N GLU A 188 -4.39 10.24 -12.07
CA GLU A 188 -5.56 10.46 -12.92
C GLU A 188 -5.91 9.18 -13.66
N SER A 189 -7.20 8.94 -13.88
CA SER A 189 -7.70 7.82 -14.63
C SER A 189 -7.31 7.94 -16.10
N THR A 190 -6.80 6.87 -16.67
CA THR A 190 -6.53 6.79 -18.12
C THR A 190 -7.80 6.55 -18.95
N GLY A 191 -8.94 6.35 -18.29
CA GLY A 191 -10.19 5.91 -18.92
C GLY A 191 -10.15 4.46 -19.41
N LYS A 192 -9.06 3.73 -19.22
CA LYS A 192 -8.99 2.32 -19.54
C LYS A 192 -9.59 1.50 -18.42
N THR A 193 -10.34 0.49 -18.77
CA THR A 193 -10.83 -0.56 -17.87
C THR A 193 -10.67 -1.92 -18.54
N SER A 194 -10.60 -2.99 -17.76
CA SER A 194 -10.67 -4.34 -18.30
C SER A 194 -12.10 -4.61 -18.77
N GLU A 195 -12.33 -4.66 -20.10
CA GLU A 195 -13.66 -4.91 -20.67
C GLU A 195 -14.02 -6.39 -20.76
N THR A 196 -13.09 -7.27 -20.71
CA THR A 196 -13.28 -8.72 -20.86
C THR A 196 -12.56 -9.49 -19.78
N GLY A 197 -13.32 -10.03 -18.97
CA GLY A 197 -13.34 -11.27 -18.27
C GLY A 197 -12.14 -12.10 -18.06
N GLU A 198 -10.98 -11.69 -18.29
CA GLU A 198 -9.81 -12.26 -17.65
C GLU A 198 -9.52 -11.36 -16.44
N VAL A 199 -9.63 -11.91 -15.23
CA VAL A 199 -8.94 -11.33 -14.10
C VAL A 199 -7.48 -11.32 -14.54
N PRO A 200 -6.92 -10.16 -14.94
CA PRO A 200 -5.61 -10.17 -15.55
C PRO A 200 -4.70 -10.81 -14.54
N ASP A 201 -3.79 -11.61 -14.97
CA ASP A 201 -2.58 -12.09 -14.34
C ASP A 201 -2.33 -11.75 -12.84
N VAL A 202 -3.40 -11.34 -12.09
CA VAL A 202 -3.33 -11.03 -10.65
C VAL A 202 -2.88 -12.29 -9.91
N ILE A 203 -3.31 -13.47 -10.36
CA ILE A 203 -2.86 -14.77 -9.81
C ILE A 203 -1.39 -14.97 -10.17
N GLU A 204 -1.01 -14.79 -11.44
CA GLU A 204 0.38 -14.92 -11.88
C GLU A 204 1.26 -13.84 -11.24
N ALA A 205 0.77 -12.60 -11.14
CA ALA A 205 1.46 -11.50 -10.46
C ALA A 205 1.62 -11.77 -8.95
N ALA A 206 0.62 -12.33 -8.28
CA ALA A 206 0.70 -12.74 -6.88
C ALA A 206 1.72 -13.87 -6.66
N GLU A 207 1.72 -14.88 -7.52
CA GLU A 207 2.72 -15.96 -7.47
C GLU A 207 4.14 -15.44 -7.74
N LYS A 208 4.27 -14.51 -8.70
CA LYS A 208 5.54 -13.89 -9.05
C LYS A 208 6.08 -12.99 -7.94
N SER A 209 5.21 -12.23 -7.28
CA SER A 209 5.54 -11.43 -6.09
C SER A 209 6.07 -12.30 -4.96
N LYS A 210 5.38 -13.40 -4.63
CA LYS A 210 5.84 -14.39 -3.66
C LYS A 210 7.22 -14.99 -3.99
N HIS A 211 7.50 -15.19 -5.28
CA HIS A 211 8.76 -15.77 -5.72
C HIS A 211 9.94 -14.79 -5.65
N ILE A 212 9.68 -13.50 -5.89
CA ILE A 212 10.68 -12.43 -5.81
C ILE A 212 11.08 -12.17 -4.35
N ARG A 213 10.14 -12.19 -3.42
CA ARG A 213 10.39 -11.92 -1.99
C ARG A 213 11.10 -13.07 -1.26
N LYS A 214 11.07 -14.29 -1.81
CA LYS A 214 11.77 -15.47 -1.24
C LYS A 214 13.23 -15.61 -1.68
N LYS A 215 13.75 -14.69 -2.51
CA LYS A 215 15.15 -14.62 -2.96
C LYS A 215 15.89 -13.49 -2.28
#